data_17b001cac557e674edd27e585907fc6d
#
_entry.id   17b001cac557e674edd27e585907fc6d
#
_cell.length_a   1.000
_cell.length_b   1.000
_cell.length_c   1.000
_cell.angle_alpha   90.00
_cell.angle_beta   90.00
_cell.angle_gamma   90.00
#
_symmetry.space_group_name_H-M   'P 1'
#
loop_
_entity.id
_entity.type
_entity.pdbx_description
1 polymer ?
#
loop_
_entity_poly.entity_id
_entity_poly.type
_entity_poly.pdbx_seq_one_letter_code
_entity_poly.pdbx_strand_id
1 'polypeptide(L)'
;MGRFRLQCLTAFLYVQAPLARVWGRLGYEIGIFRVHSKTGLSVPLSRRFRLWTEERQEAVEWLRAIDAAVRAHGIVVRRGGDYDDWDLEVCGNVFGNTRIRLVNEEYGARKQMVRVHASPRFALLPIVLTCTLVLLSGLAASDHAWIASAALGAFSMALAGLAYQSLAVVTGAVSRSLKLLGFRES
;
A
#
# COMPACT_ATOMS: atom_id res chain seq x y z
N MET A 1 39.03 31.21 -2.08
CA MET A 1 38.08 30.54 -1.16
C MET A 1 36.57 30.76 -1.44
N GLY A 2 36.16 31.70 -2.31
CA GLY A 2 34.74 31.99 -2.61
C GLY A 2 34.04 31.04 -3.55
N ARG A 3 34.73 30.51 -4.55
CA ARG A 3 34.12 29.67 -5.61
C ARG A 3 33.61 28.29 -5.11
N PHE A 4 34.33 27.69 -4.19
CA PHE A 4 33.98 26.38 -3.64
C PHE A 4 32.69 26.49 -2.73
N ARG A 5 32.56 27.57 -1.96
CA ARG A 5 31.36 27.84 -1.16
C ARG A 5 30.14 28.08 -2.04
N LEU A 6 30.26 28.77 -3.15
CA LEU A 6 29.20 29.03 -4.10
C LEU A 6 28.73 27.71 -4.78
N GLN A 7 29.66 26.84 -5.17
CA GLN A 7 29.36 25.54 -5.77
C GLN A 7 28.61 24.59 -4.77
N CYS A 8 29.07 24.59 -3.51
CA CYS A 8 28.37 23.81 -2.47
C CYS A 8 26.96 24.35 -2.19
N LEU A 9 26.78 25.68 -2.20
CA LEU A 9 25.48 26.33 -1.99
C LEU A 9 24.52 26.03 -3.17
N THR A 10 25.04 26.10 -4.39
CA THR A 10 24.23 25.78 -5.59
C THR A 10 23.84 24.31 -5.64
N ALA A 11 24.77 23.40 -5.32
CA ALA A 11 24.47 21.97 -5.22
C ALA A 11 23.43 21.67 -4.12
N PHE A 12 23.57 22.33 -2.97
CA PHE A 12 22.61 22.21 -1.87
C PHE A 12 21.21 22.68 -2.28
N LEU A 13 21.08 23.84 -2.92
CA LEU A 13 19.81 24.36 -3.44
C LEU A 13 19.20 23.47 -4.53
N TYR A 14 20.04 22.88 -5.40
CA TYR A 14 19.57 21.97 -6.43
C TYR A 14 19.01 20.65 -5.87
N VAL A 15 19.54 20.19 -4.74
CA VAL A 15 19.05 19.00 -4.03
C VAL A 15 17.82 19.33 -3.16
N GLN A 16 17.76 20.54 -2.60
CA GLN A 16 16.69 20.97 -1.72
C GLN A 16 15.34 21.15 -2.47
N ALA A 17 15.37 21.62 -3.72
CA ALA A 17 14.15 21.85 -4.51
C ALA A 17 13.37 20.54 -4.82
N PRO A 18 14.00 19.44 -5.30
CA PRO A 18 13.30 18.17 -5.46
C PRO A 18 12.91 17.53 -4.11
N LEU A 19 13.74 17.67 -3.07
CA LEU A 19 13.42 17.19 -1.71
C LEU A 19 12.18 17.90 -1.14
N ALA A 20 12.06 19.20 -1.29
CA ALA A 20 10.89 19.95 -0.84
C ALA A 20 9.60 19.54 -1.59
N ARG A 21 9.70 19.23 -2.88
CA ARG A 21 8.57 18.70 -3.67
C ARG A 21 8.17 17.28 -3.24
N VAL A 22 9.14 16.44 -2.97
CA VAL A 22 8.91 15.08 -2.43
C VAL A 22 8.32 15.18 -1.02
N TRP A 23 8.84 16.09 -0.18
CA TRP A 23 8.34 16.32 1.18
C TRP A 23 6.92 16.87 1.19
N GLY A 24 6.57 17.78 0.29
CA GLY A 24 5.21 18.28 0.12
C GLY A 24 4.22 17.19 -0.30
N ARG A 25 4.63 16.29 -1.20
CA ARG A 25 3.83 15.12 -1.59
C ARG A 25 3.73 14.10 -0.46
N LEU A 26 4.82 13.78 0.22
CA LEU A 26 4.85 12.93 1.41
C LEU A 26 3.99 13.51 2.54
N GLY A 27 4.00 14.82 2.77
CA GLY A 27 3.19 15.48 3.79
C GLY A 27 1.68 15.35 3.52
N TYR A 28 1.27 15.39 2.27
CA TYR A 28 -0.12 15.15 1.87
C TYR A 28 -0.50 13.67 2.06
N GLU A 29 0.39 12.75 1.74
CA GLU A 29 0.17 11.30 1.90
C GLU A 29 0.32 10.82 3.35
N ILE A 30 1.16 11.48 4.17
CA ILE A 30 1.27 11.23 5.62
C ILE A 30 -0.04 11.63 6.33
N GLY A 31 -0.80 12.60 5.81
CA GLY A 31 -2.15 12.91 6.28
C GLY A 31 -3.10 11.71 6.24
N ILE A 32 -2.90 10.78 5.34
CA ILE A 32 -3.64 9.52 5.24
C ILE A 32 -3.32 8.58 6.42
N PHE A 33 -2.16 8.70 7.06
CA PHE A 33 -1.83 7.94 8.28
C PHE A 33 -2.76 8.25 9.47
N ARG A 34 -3.41 9.41 9.51
CA ARG A 34 -4.36 9.77 10.58
C ARG A 34 -5.66 8.99 10.56
N VAL A 35 -6.07 8.46 9.42
CA VAL A 35 -7.33 7.72 9.26
C VAL A 35 -7.25 6.31 9.89
N HIS A 36 -6.07 5.85 10.20
CA HIS A 36 -5.77 4.44 10.43
C HIS A 36 -5.84 3.94 11.88
N SER A 37 -6.08 4.79 12.86
CA SER A 37 -6.07 4.35 14.26
C SER A 37 -7.25 3.46 14.67
N LYS A 38 -8.28 3.34 13.84
CA LYS A 38 -9.50 2.55 14.11
C LYS A 38 -9.57 1.21 13.34
N THR A 39 -8.73 1.00 12.34
CA THR A 39 -8.67 -0.23 11.58
C THR A 39 -7.57 -1.13 12.13
N GLY A 40 -7.93 -2.29 12.71
CA GLY A 40 -6.95 -3.23 13.26
C GLY A 40 -5.96 -3.69 12.20
N LEU A 41 -4.72 -3.89 12.63
CA LEU A 41 -3.64 -4.44 11.83
C LEU A 41 -3.99 -5.87 11.40
N SER A 42 -3.82 -6.16 10.12
CA SER A 42 -3.94 -7.50 9.56
C SER A 42 -2.69 -7.84 8.80
N VAL A 43 -2.21 -9.06 8.94
CA VAL A 43 -1.04 -9.51 8.19
C VAL A 43 -1.29 -9.33 6.69
N PRO A 44 -0.39 -8.67 5.94
CA PRO A 44 -0.59 -8.37 4.51
C PRO A 44 -0.34 -9.62 3.66
N LEU A 45 -1.23 -10.60 3.77
CA LEU A 45 -1.25 -11.80 2.97
C LEU A 45 -2.38 -11.74 1.95
N SER A 46 -2.18 -12.44 0.84
CA SER A 46 -3.24 -12.65 -0.14
C SER A 46 -4.36 -13.46 0.50
N ARG A 47 -5.59 -12.95 0.41
CA ARG A 47 -6.76 -13.57 1.04
C ARG A 47 -7.85 -13.77 0.02
N ARG A 48 -8.57 -14.87 0.21
CA ARG A 48 -9.74 -15.22 -0.60
C ARG A 48 -10.97 -15.15 0.28
N PHE A 49 -12.01 -14.50 -0.23
CA PHE A 49 -13.29 -14.39 0.43
C PHE A 49 -14.37 -14.96 -0.47
N ARG A 50 -15.39 -15.55 0.15
CA ARG A 50 -16.53 -16.14 -0.56
C ARG A 50 -17.81 -15.68 0.08
N LEU A 51 -18.81 -15.41 -0.77
CA LEU A 51 -20.18 -15.11 -0.35
C LEU A 51 -21.14 -15.95 -1.18
N TRP A 52 -22.02 -16.65 -0.52
CA TRP A 52 -23.17 -17.29 -1.15
C TRP A 52 -24.38 -16.37 -1.02
N THR A 53 -25.02 -16.08 -2.14
CA THR A 53 -26.25 -15.30 -2.15
C THR A 53 -27.31 -15.99 -3.01
N GLU A 54 -28.56 -15.85 -2.61
CA GLU A 54 -29.71 -16.29 -3.40
C GLU A 54 -30.27 -15.14 -4.25
N GLU A 55 -29.85 -13.92 -3.99
CA GLU A 55 -30.17 -12.76 -4.82
C GLU A 55 -29.13 -12.64 -5.95
N ARG A 56 -29.65 -12.58 -7.17
CA ARG A 56 -28.83 -12.35 -8.35
C ARG A 56 -28.48 -10.87 -8.42
N GLN A 57 -27.24 -10.54 -8.09
CA GLN A 57 -26.72 -9.20 -8.23
C GLN A 57 -25.60 -9.17 -9.28
N GLU A 58 -25.57 -8.11 -10.07
CA GLU A 58 -24.52 -7.92 -11.04
C GLU A 58 -23.16 -7.66 -10.35
N ALA A 59 -22.07 -8.09 -11.00
CA ALA A 59 -20.71 -7.88 -10.49
C ALA A 59 -20.42 -6.39 -10.22
N VAL A 60 -20.99 -5.50 -11.02
CA VAL A 60 -20.85 -4.04 -10.89
C VAL A 60 -21.46 -3.52 -9.59
N GLU A 61 -22.58 -4.10 -9.14
CA GLU A 61 -23.23 -3.71 -7.88
C GLU A 61 -22.39 -4.14 -6.68
N TRP A 62 -21.84 -5.34 -6.72
CA TRP A 62 -20.88 -5.80 -5.70
C TRP A 62 -19.64 -4.92 -5.63
N LEU A 63 -19.09 -4.55 -6.78
CA LEU A 63 -17.95 -3.65 -6.83
C LEU A 63 -18.28 -2.27 -6.25
N ARG A 64 -19.49 -1.73 -6.51
CA ARG A 64 -19.96 -0.48 -5.90
C ARG A 64 -20.11 -0.59 -4.39
N ALA A 65 -20.67 -1.69 -3.90
CA ALA A 65 -20.82 -1.92 -2.47
C ALA A 65 -19.47 -2.02 -1.75
N ILE A 66 -18.51 -2.74 -2.34
CA ILE A 66 -17.15 -2.86 -1.81
C ILE A 66 -16.44 -1.50 -1.85
N ASP A 67 -16.53 -0.76 -2.97
CA ASP A 67 -15.96 0.60 -3.12
C ASP A 67 -16.52 1.53 -2.04
N ALA A 68 -17.83 1.56 -1.84
CA ALA A 68 -18.47 2.39 -0.82
C ALA A 68 -18.03 2.00 0.60
N ALA A 69 -17.97 0.71 0.92
CA ALA A 69 -17.56 0.22 2.22
C ALA A 69 -16.08 0.57 2.54
N VAL A 70 -15.19 0.46 1.55
CA VAL A 70 -13.78 0.81 1.71
C VAL A 70 -13.59 2.34 1.84
N ARG A 71 -14.31 3.12 1.03
CA ARG A 71 -14.28 4.60 1.10
C ARG A 71 -14.83 5.13 2.42
N ALA A 72 -15.78 4.45 3.05
CA ALA A 72 -16.27 4.81 4.37
C ALA A 72 -15.16 4.80 5.44
N HIS A 73 -14.07 4.07 5.20
CA HIS A 73 -12.87 4.09 6.05
C HIS A 73 -11.88 5.20 5.66
N GLY A 74 -12.24 6.10 4.74
CA GLY A 74 -11.39 7.20 4.28
C GLY A 74 -10.25 6.79 3.33
N ILE A 75 -10.34 5.59 2.75
CA ILE A 75 -9.30 5.05 1.86
C ILE A 75 -9.69 5.35 0.41
N VAL A 76 -8.70 5.74 -0.39
CA VAL A 76 -8.90 6.01 -1.82
C VAL A 76 -8.96 4.69 -2.57
N VAL A 77 -10.02 4.52 -3.37
CA VAL A 77 -10.22 3.36 -4.22
C VAL A 77 -10.19 3.79 -5.68
N ARG A 78 -9.42 3.11 -6.49
CA ARG A 78 -9.32 3.28 -7.93
C ARG A 78 -9.97 2.07 -8.61
N ARG A 79 -10.73 2.32 -9.68
CA ARG A 79 -11.29 1.24 -10.51
C ARG A 79 -10.31 0.84 -11.59
N GLY A 80 -10.22 -0.46 -11.84
CA GLY A 80 -9.51 -1.02 -12.97
C GLY A 80 -10.18 -0.66 -14.30
N GLY A 81 -9.39 -0.63 -15.35
CA GLY A 81 -9.89 -0.52 -16.73
C GLY A 81 -10.15 -1.90 -17.33
N ASP A 82 -10.69 -1.92 -18.55
CA ASP A 82 -11.06 -3.14 -19.28
C ASP A 82 -9.88 -4.07 -19.60
N TYR A 83 -8.64 -3.55 -19.52
CA TYR A 83 -7.40 -4.30 -19.77
C TYR A 83 -6.62 -4.64 -18.51
N ASP A 84 -7.15 -4.27 -17.33
CA ASP A 84 -6.48 -4.55 -16.05
C ASP A 84 -6.90 -5.93 -15.50
N ASP A 85 -5.96 -6.65 -14.90
CA ASP A 85 -6.20 -7.94 -14.24
C ASP A 85 -6.90 -7.80 -12.86
N TRP A 86 -7.37 -6.60 -12.52
CA TRP A 86 -7.99 -6.28 -11.25
C TRP A 86 -9.16 -5.32 -11.43
N ASP A 87 -10.16 -5.43 -10.57
CA ASP A 87 -11.38 -4.64 -10.66
C ASP A 87 -11.31 -3.37 -9.79
N LEU A 88 -10.73 -3.49 -8.59
CA LEU A 88 -10.53 -2.38 -7.66
C LEU A 88 -9.10 -2.39 -7.11
N GLU A 89 -8.47 -1.23 -7.07
CA GLU A 89 -7.21 -1.00 -6.39
C GLU A 89 -7.43 -0.08 -5.21
N VAL A 90 -7.24 -0.63 -4.03
CA VAL A 90 -7.31 0.11 -2.77
C VAL A 90 -5.95 0.74 -2.55
N CYS A 91 -5.88 2.05 -2.75
CA CYS A 91 -4.64 2.79 -2.62
C CYS A 91 -4.30 2.96 -1.15
N GLY A 92 -3.20 2.35 -0.72
CA GLY A 92 -2.64 2.59 0.60
C GLY A 92 -1.98 3.96 0.62
N ASN A 93 -0.68 3.94 0.58
CA ASN A 93 0.17 5.11 0.42
C ASN A 93 1.31 4.77 -0.55
N VAL A 94 2.39 5.54 -0.50
CA VAL A 94 3.60 5.32 -1.34
C VAL A 94 4.18 3.92 -1.20
N PHE A 95 3.86 3.20 -0.11
CA PHE A 95 4.47 1.92 0.22
C PHE A 95 3.78 0.70 -0.39
N GLY A 96 2.50 0.81 -0.72
CA GLY A 96 1.79 -0.29 -1.37
C GLY A 96 0.29 -0.14 -1.45
N ASN A 97 -0.30 -0.98 -2.29
CA ASN A 97 -1.71 -1.00 -2.61
C ASN A 97 -2.26 -2.42 -2.42
N THR A 98 -3.58 -2.55 -2.30
CA THR A 98 -4.24 -3.85 -2.32
C THR A 98 -5.16 -3.93 -3.53
N ARG A 99 -4.93 -4.91 -4.40
CA ARG A 99 -5.77 -5.17 -5.56
C ARG A 99 -6.84 -6.19 -5.21
N ILE A 100 -8.03 -5.91 -5.66
CA ILE A 100 -9.20 -6.74 -5.47
C ILE A 100 -9.65 -7.22 -6.85
N ARG A 101 -9.81 -8.52 -6.99
CA ARG A 101 -10.42 -9.17 -8.14
C ARG A 101 -11.69 -9.88 -7.69
N LEU A 102 -12.78 -9.63 -8.39
CA LEU A 102 -14.07 -10.21 -8.12
C LEU A 102 -14.40 -11.22 -9.22
N VAL A 103 -14.76 -12.42 -8.83
CA VAL A 103 -15.23 -13.47 -9.76
C VAL A 103 -16.61 -13.88 -9.31
N ASN A 104 -17.56 -13.78 -10.22
CA ASN A 104 -18.94 -14.16 -10.00
C ASN A 104 -19.21 -15.49 -10.69
N GLU A 105 -19.60 -16.51 -9.92
CA GLU A 105 -19.94 -17.83 -10.43
C GLU A 105 -21.43 -18.09 -10.20
N GLU A 106 -22.15 -18.38 -11.27
CA GLU A 106 -23.58 -18.72 -11.21
C GLU A 106 -23.76 -20.23 -11.04
N TYR A 107 -24.50 -20.63 -10.03
CA TYR A 107 -24.83 -22.02 -9.73
C TYR A 107 -26.35 -22.25 -9.83
N GLY A 108 -26.84 -22.64 -11.02
CA GLY A 108 -28.25 -22.96 -11.25
C GLY A 108 -29.18 -21.74 -11.20
N ALA A 109 -30.48 -21.99 -11.03
CA ALA A 109 -31.51 -20.98 -11.32
C ALA A 109 -31.53 -19.74 -10.38
N ARG A 110 -30.94 -19.79 -9.19
CA ARG A 110 -30.98 -18.67 -8.21
C ARG A 110 -29.78 -18.57 -7.27
N LYS A 111 -28.78 -19.44 -7.36
CA LYS A 111 -27.64 -19.42 -6.44
C LYS A 111 -26.41 -18.84 -7.12
N GLN A 112 -25.82 -17.85 -6.48
CA GLN A 112 -24.64 -17.16 -6.97
C GLN A 112 -23.55 -17.23 -5.90
N MET A 113 -22.33 -17.57 -6.32
CA MET A 113 -21.14 -17.49 -5.46
C MET A 113 -20.23 -16.38 -5.94
N VAL A 114 -20.06 -15.39 -5.08
CA VAL A 114 -19.15 -14.28 -5.31
C VAL A 114 -17.82 -14.58 -4.62
N ARG A 115 -16.75 -14.65 -5.40
CA ARG A 115 -15.39 -14.82 -4.89
C ARG A 115 -14.64 -13.52 -5.02
N VAL A 116 -14.04 -13.08 -3.94
CA VAL A 116 -13.20 -11.88 -3.89
C VAL A 116 -11.78 -12.30 -3.54
N HIS A 117 -10.85 -11.95 -4.38
CA HIS A 117 -9.42 -12.17 -4.16
C HIS A 117 -8.74 -10.83 -3.88
N ALA A 118 -8.26 -10.64 -2.66
CA ALA A 118 -7.52 -9.48 -2.23
C ALA A 118 -6.03 -9.80 -2.20
N SER A 119 -5.24 -9.15 -3.04
CA SER A 119 -3.79 -9.33 -3.14
C SER A 119 -3.07 -8.03 -2.80
N PRO A 120 -2.34 -7.97 -1.68
CA PRO A 120 -1.50 -6.83 -1.36
C PRO A 120 -0.30 -6.78 -2.32
N ARG A 121 0.04 -5.58 -2.77
CA ARG A 121 1.20 -5.32 -3.62
C ARG A 121 2.08 -4.24 -3.00
N PHE A 122 3.33 -4.58 -2.76
CA PHE A 122 4.34 -3.60 -2.38
C PHE A 122 4.72 -2.73 -3.57
N ALA A 123 4.88 -1.44 -3.35
CA ALA A 123 5.45 -0.56 -4.35
C ALA A 123 6.93 -0.91 -4.57
N LEU A 124 7.42 -0.77 -5.80
CA LEU A 124 8.82 -1.07 -6.13
C LEU A 124 9.80 -0.10 -5.45
N LEU A 125 9.42 1.17 -5.35
CA LEU A 125 10.27 2.22 -4.83
C LEU A 125 10.76 1.98 -3.39
N PRO A 126 9.91 1.66 -2.40
CA PRO A 126 10.37 1.36 -1.05
C PRO A 126 11.24 0.10 -0.98
N ILE A 127 10.96 -0.90 -1.83
CA ILE A 127 11.78 -2.12 -1.88
C ILE A 127 13.19 -1.77 -2.37
N VAL A 128 13.31 -1.06 -3.50
CA VAL A 128 14.61 -0.66 -4.07
C VAL A 128 15.38 0.20 -3.07
N LEU A 129 14.71 1.17 -2.44
CA LEU A 129 15.34 2.05 -1.46
C LEU A 129 15.86 1.27 -0.23
N THR A 130 15.04 0.36 0.29
CA THR A 130 15.43 -0.49 1.42
C THR A 130 16.62 -1.37 1.06
N CYS A 131 16.61 -2.03 -0.11
CA CYS A 131 17.72 -2.85 -0.58
C CYS A 131 19.00 -2.03 -0.76
N THR A 132 18.91 -0.83 -1.32
CA THR A 132 20.05 0.06 -1.49
C THR A 132 20.65 0.47 -0.14
N LEU A 133 19.81 0.80 0.84
CA LEU A 133 20.25 1.15 2.20
C LEU A 133 20.94 -0.03 2.90
N VAL A 134 20.41 -1.24 2.74
CA VAL A 134 21.02 -2.46 3.29
C VAL A 134 22.39 -2.70 2.68
N LEU A 135 22.52 -2.56 1.35
CA LEU A 135 23.81 -2.71 0.65
C LEU A 135 24.82 -1.66 1.10
N LEU A 136 24.40 -0.38 1.19
CA LEU A 136 25.27 0.68 1.69
C LEU A 136 25.68 0.47 3.15
N SER A 137 24.79 -0.03 3.99
CA SER A 137 25.11 -0.42 5.36
C SER A 137 26.15 -1.51 5.44
N GLY A 138 26.06 -2.53 4.56
CA GLY A 138 27.05 -3.60 4.46
C GLY A 138 28.41 -3.10 3.99
N LEU A 139 28.45 -2.24 2.98
CA LEU A 139 29.69 -1.61 2.50
C LEU A 139 30.34 -0.74 3.59
N ALA A 140 29.57 0.07 4.30
CA ALA A 140 30.08 0.86 5.41
C ALA A 140 30.65 0.00 6.54
N ALA A 141 30.07 -1.18 6.79
CA ALA A 141 30.60 -2.13 7.75
C ALA A 141 31.94 -2.73 7.32
N SER A 142 32.12 -3.03 6.01
CA SER A 142 33.38 -3.53 5.46
C SER A 142 34.53 -2.53 5.56
N ASP A 143 34.20 -1.22 5.49
CA ASP A 143 35.15 -0.12 5.66
C ASP A 143 35.37 0.27 7.14
N HIS A 144 34.93 -0.56 8.08
CA HIS A 144 35.01 -0.31 9.54
C HIS A 144 34.28 0.96 10.00
N ALA A 145 33.36 1.53 9.19
CA ALA A 145 32.57 2.71 9.53
C ALA A 145 31.31 2.29 10.32
N TRP A 146 31.48 1.74 11.52
CA TRP A 146 30.42 1.11 12.32
C TRP A 146 29.24 2.04 12.61
N ILE A 147 29.50 3.33 12.87
CA ILE A 147 28.44 4.31 13.17
C ILE A 147 27.56 4.53 11.93
N ALA A 148 28.19 4.70 10.74
CA ALA A 148 27.45 4.90 9.49
C ALA A 148 26.66 3.65 9.12
N SER A 149 27.25 2.46 9.28
CA SER A 149 26.58 1.18 9.06
C SER A 149 25.36 1.01 9.97
N ALA A 150 25.50 1.28 11.26
CA ALA A 150 24.41 1.19 12.23
C ALA A 150 23.27 2.17 11.89
N ALA A 151 23.61 3.42 11.53
CA ALA A 151 22.60 4.43 11.17
C ALA A 151 21.83 4.04 9.89
N LEU A 152 22.53 3.58 8.84
CA LEU A 152 21.91 3.13 7.59
C LEU A 152 21.03 1.90 7.80
N GLY A 153 21.51 0.93 8.60
CA GLY A 153 20.75 -0.26 8.98
C GLY A 153 19.48 0.07 9.75
N ALA A 154 19.57 0.94 10.75
CA ALA A 154 18.42 1.39 11.52
C ALA A 154 17.38 2.11 10.65
N PHE A 155 17.84 2.98 9.73
CA PHE A 155 16.96 3.68 8.79
C PHE A 155 16.26 2.70 7.81
N SER A 156 17.00 1.71 7.32
CA SER A 156 16.44 0.65 6.46
C SER A 156 15.36 -0.15 7.19
N MET A 157 15.59 -0.54 8.44
CA MET A 157 14.59 -1.24 9.27
C MET A 157 13.35 -0.40 9.54
N ALA A 158 13.53 0.89 9.84
CA ALA A 158 12.41 1.80 10.02
C ALA A 158 11.56 1.92 8.75
N LEU A 159 12.20 2.05 7.59
CA LEU A 159 11.51 2.13 6.30
C LEU A 159 10.73 0.86 5.97
N ALA A 160 11.34 -0.31 6.19
CA ALA A 160 10.69 -1.59 6.01
C ALA A 160 9.49 -1.78 6.97
N GLY A 161 9.64 -1.36 8.23
CA GLY A 161 8.57 -1.35 9.21
C GLY A 161 7.39 -0.46 8.81
N LEU A 162 7.64 0.74 8.31
CA LEU A 162 6.62 1.64 7.80
C LEU A 162 5.89 1.06 6.58
N ALA A 163 6.62 0.45 5.64
CA ALA A 163 6.03 -0.21 4.48
C ALA A 163 5.12 -1.37 4.89
N TYR A 164 5.57 -2.20 5.82
CA TYR A 164 4.78 -3.31 6.35
C TYR A 164 3.51 -2.82 7.06
N GLN A 165 3.63 -1.85 7.95
CA GLN A 165 2.49 -1.27 8.67
C GLN A 165 1.45 -0.70 7.72
N SER A 166 1.88 0.04 6.69
CA SER A 166 1.00 0.58 5.66
C SER A 166 0.15 -0.48 4.99
N LEU A 167 0.77 -1.56 4.53
CA LEU A 167 0.06 -2.66 3.90
C LEU A 167 -0.85 -3.40 4.88
N ALA A 168 -0.41 -3.62 6.11
CA ALA A 168 -1.18 -4.28 7.15
C ALA A 168 -2.49 -3.54 7.44
N VAL A 169 -2.45 -2.21 7.45
CA VAL A 169 -3.61 -1.36 7.66
C VAL A 169 -4.60 -1.46 6.49
N VAL A 170 -4.11 -1.30 5.25
CA VAL A 170 -4.98 -1.37 4.06
C VAL A 170 -5.62 -2.74 3.92
N THR A 171 -4.84 -3.81 4.09
CA THR A 171 -5.35 -5.18 4.06
C THR A 171 -6.36 -5.43 5.18
N GLY A 172 -6.14 -4.86 6.36
CA GLY A 172 -7.06 -4.91 7.49
C GLY A 172 -8.39 -4.22 7.19
N ALA A 173 -8.36 -3.04 6.59
CA ALA A 173 -9.55 -2.30 6.19
C ALA A 173 -10.35 -3.05 5.13
N VAL A 174 -9.70 -3.56 4.08
CA VAL A 174 -10.35 -4.39 3.05
C VAL A 174 -11.01 -5.63 3.66
N SER A 175 -10.30 -6.36 4.52
CA SER A 175 -10.82 -7.56 5.17
C SER A 175 -12.05 -7.27 6.03
N ARG A 176 -12.06 -6.15 6.75
CA ARG A 176 -13.22 -5.73 7.56
C ARG A 176 -14.40 -5.33 6.69
N SER A 177 -14.17 -4.51 5.66
CA SER A 177 -15.22 -4.09 4.73
C SER A 177 -15.89 -5.31 4.09
N LEU A 178 -15.11 -6.31 3.67
CA LEU A 178 -15.65 -7.55 3.12
C LEU A 178 -16.42 -8.37 4.15
N LYS A 179 -15.93 -8.47 5.39
CA LYS A 179 -16.63 -9.16 6.47
C LYS A 179 -17.95 -8.48 6.84
N LEU A 180 -18.01 -7.14 6.83
CA LEU A 180 -19.25 -6.37 7.05
C LEU A 180 -20.28 -6.60 5.94
N LEU A 181 -19.84 -6.85 4.71
CA LEU A 181 -20.71 -7.22 3.59
C LEU A 181 -21.11 -8.71 3.60
N GLY A 182 -20.71 -9.48 4.63
CA GLY A 182 -21.09 -10.89 4.78
C GLY A 182 -20.11 -11.88 4.12
N PHE A 183 -19.01 -11.43 3.54
CA PHE A 183 -18.03 -12.34 2.97
C PHE A 183 -17.28 -13.13 4.05
N ARG A 184 -17.14 -14.43 3.84
CA ARG A 184 -16.36 -15.33 4.71
C ARG A 184 -14.99 -15.58 4.10
N GLU A 185 -13.96 -15.55 4.95
CA GLU A 185 -12.58 -15.91 4.57
C GLU A 185 -12.51 -17.43 4.34
N SER A 186 -11.87 -17.82 3.24
CA SER A 186 -11.75 -19.22 2.81
C SER A 186 -10.36 -19.74 3.08
#